data_0c3cb7442f4b544cd8b2d0fbb1eaf904
#
_entry.id   0c3cb7442f4b544cd8b2d0fbb1eaf904
#
_cell.length_a   1.000
_cell.length_b   1.000
_cell.length_c   1.000
_cell.angle_alpha   90.00
_cell.angle_beta   90.00
_cell.angle_gamma   90.00
#
_symmetry.space_group_name_H-M   'P 1'
#
loop_
_entity.id
_entity.type
_entity.pdbx_description
1 polymer ?
#
loop_
_entity_poly.entity_id
_entity_poly.type
_entity_poly.pdbx_seq_one_letter_code
_entity_poly.pdbx_strand_id
1 'polypeptide(L)'
;MIVAGIGCRKGASAADIRAAIAHALARAGLASAALDLVAAPESKADEQGVGAAAAALGVPLVLVSKADLQAAGARTQTRSERVLALMGVPSVAEAAALAASGPASRLIVPRMSVGIATCALAASRERT
;
A
#
# COMPACT_ATOMS: atom_id res chain seq x y z
N MET A 1 10.82 8.83 -3.30
CA MET A 1 10.54 7.58 -2.56
C MET A 1 9.28 6.93 -3.13
N ILE A 2 9.34 5.65 -3.38
CA ILE A 2 8.21 4.88 -3.91
C ILE A 2 7.71 3.95 -2.81
N VAL A 3 6.43 4.07 -2.48
CA VAL A 3 5.80 3.32 -1.40
C VAL A 3 4.67 2.47 -1.97
N ALA A 4 4.67 1.18 -1.65
CA ALA A 4 3.57 0.28 -1.99
C ALA A 4 2.64 0.16 -0.79
N GLY A 5 1.43 0.65 -0.93
CA GLY A 5 0.39 0.49 0.08
C GLY A 5 -0.39 -0.78 -0.18
N ILE A 6 -0.63 -1.57 0.87
CA ILE A 6 -1.23 -2.88 0.77
C ILE A 6 -2.58 -2.93 1.48
N GLY A 7 -3.56 -3.50 0.79
CA GLY A 7 -4.78 -3.99 1.39
C GLY A 7 -4.89 -5.47 1.05
N CYS A 8 -5.37 -6.28 1.96
CA CYS A 8 -5.53 -7.69 1.68
C CYS A 8 -6.61 -8.31 2.56
N ARG A 9 -7.15 -9.43 2.09
CA ARG A 9 -8.03 -10.25 2.90
C ARG A 9 -7.19 -11.09 3.86
N LYS A 10 -7.82 -11.54 4.94
CA LYS A 10 -7.18 -12.41 5.90
C LYS A 10 -6.63 -13.66 5.21
N GLY A 11 -5.41 -14.02 5.55
CA GLY A 11 -4.78 -15.22 5.00
C GLY A 11 -4.04 -15.01 3.68
N ALA A 12 -3.91 -13.78 3.21
CA ALA A 12 -3.13 -13.53 2.00
C ALA A 12 -1.68 -13.94 2.20
N SER A 13 -1.15 -14.68 1.23
CA SER A 13 0.24 -15.15 1.30
C SER A 13 1.22 -14.06 0.86
N ALA A 14 2.50 -14.27 1.18
CA ALA A 14 3.55 -13.40 0.66
C ALA A 14 3.54 -13.36 -0.87
N ALA A 15 3.26 -14.50 -1.51
CA ALA A 15 3.17 -14.56 -2.97
C ALA A 15 2.02 -13.71 -3.51
N ASP A 16 0.86 -13.73 -2.85
CA ASP A 16 -0.27 -12.91 -3.25
C ASP A 16 0.08 -11.43 -3.19
N ILE A 17 0.73 -11.00 -2.11
CA ILE A 17 1.07 -9.61 -1.90
C ILE A 17 2.18 -9.18 -2.85
N ARG A 18 3.18 -10.02 -3.06
CA ARG A 18 4.26 -9.73 -4.00
C ARG A 18 3.73 -9.60 -5.43
N ALA A 19 2.76 -10.44 -5.80
CA ALA A 19 2.15 -10.37 -7.13
C ALA A 19 1.42 -9.03 -7.33
N ALA A 20 0.69 -8.57 -6.32
CA ALA A 20 0.01 -7.28 -6.38
C ALA A 20 1.00 -6.13 -6.51
N ILE A 21 2.10 -6.17 -5.74
CA ILE A 21 3.14 -5.15 -5.80
C ILE A 21 3.82 -5.15 -7.18
N ALA A 22 4.17 -6.35 -7.69
CA ALA A 22 4.82 -6.46 -9.00
C ALA A 22 3.93 -5.91 -10.11
N HIS A 23 2.63 -6.20 -10.03
CA HIS A 23 1.67 -5.72 -11.01
C HIS A 23 1.58 -4.18 -10.99
N ALA A 24 1.53 -3.59 -9.80
CA ALA A 24 1.49 -2.14 -9.66
C ALA A 24 2.78 -1.48 -10.16
N LEU A 25 3.92 -2.05 -9.84
CA LEU A 25 5.21 -1.53 -10.31
C LEU A 25 5.30 -1.60 -11.84
N ALA A 26 4.87 -2.73 -12.43
CA ALA A 26 4.86 -2.87 -13.89
C ALA A 26 3.96 -1.81 -14.53
N ARG A 27 2.82 -1.53 -13.92
CA ARG A 27 1.88 -0.50 -14.41
C ARG A 27 2.54 0.88 -14.42
N ALA A 28 3.39 1.15 -13.45
CA ALA A 28 4.11 2.42 -13.36
C ALA A 28 5.38 2.45 -14.22
N GLY A 29 5.75 1.33 -14.85
CA GLY A 29 6.99 1.23 -15.59
C GLY A 29 8.22 1.18 -14.69
N LEU A 30 8.07 0.70 -13.45
CA LEU A 30 9.15 0.66 -12.47
C LEU A 30 9.63 -0.76 -12.23
N ALA A 31 10.95 -0.89 -12.03
CA ALA A 31 11.54 -2.15 -11.58
C ALA A 31 11.36 -2.31 -10.07
N SER A 32 11.45 -3.55 -9.58
CA SER A 32 11.31 -3.82 -8.14
C SER A 32 12.35 -3.07 -7.30
N ALA A 33 13.52 -2.81 -7.86
CA ALA A 33 14.57 -2.06 -7.16
C ALA A 33 14.18 -0.60 -6.88
N ALA A 34 13.17 -0.08 -7.55
CA ALA A 34 12.68 1.29 -7.30
C ALA A 34 11.82 1.39 -6.04
N LEU A 35 11.35 0.26 -5.51
CA LEU A 35 10.50 0.25 -4.33
C LEU A 35 11.32 0.54 -3.08
N ASP A 36 10.88 1.49 -2.28
CA ASP A 36 11.58 1.91 -1.07
C ASP A 36 11.00 1.31 0.20
N LEU A 37 9.67 1.17 0.28
CA LEU A 37 9.04 0.53 1.42
C LEU A 37 7.64 0.02 1.09
N VAL A 38 7.14 -0.86 1.97
CA VAL A 38 5.79 -1.38 1.93
C VAL A 38 5.04 -0.80 3.12
N ALA A 39 3.83 -0.33 2.91
CA ALA A 39 2.96 0.20 3.97
C ALA A 39 1.67 -0.60 4.04
N ALA A 40 1.22 -0.87 5.26
CA ALA A 40 -0.03 -1.58 5.50
C ALA A 40 -0.69 -1.00 6.76
N PRO A 41 -2.01 -1.15 6.92
CA PRO A 41 -2.64 -0.68 8.14
C PRO A 41 -2.22 -1.53 9.35
N GLU A 42 -2.18 -0.91 10.52
CA GLU A 42 -1.83 -1.62 11.75
C GLU A 42 -2.72 -2.83 12.00
N SER A 43 -3.95 -2.80 11.55
CA SER A 43 -4.87 -3.93 11.68
C SER A 43 -4.38 -5.18 10.95
N LYS A 44 -3.40 -5.04 10.07
CA LYS A 44 -2.79 -6.16 9.34
C LYS A 44 -1.45 -6.61 9.94
N ALA A 45 -1.11 -6.14 11.14
CA ALA A 45 0.14 -6.51 11.79
C ALA A 45 0.29 -8.02 11.97
N ASP A 46 -0.83 -8.73 12.17
CA ASP A 46 -0.83 -10.18 12.38
C ASP A 46 -0.84 -10.97 11.06
N GLU A 47 -0.92 -10.31 9.91
CA GLU A 47 -0.88 -10.99 8.61
C GLU A 47 0.57 -11.25 8.22
N GLN A 48 1.00 -12.48 8.41
CA GLN A 48 2.40 -12.86 8.17
C GLN A 48 2.83 -12.64 6.73
N GLY A 49 1.90 -12.78 5.78
CA GLY A 49 2.19 -12.58 4.37
C GLY A 49 2.70 -11.18 4.04
N VAL A 50 2.19 -10.16 4.75
CA VAL A 50 2.60 -8.78 4.53
C VAL A 50 4.07 -8.58 4.90
N GLY A 51 4.45 -8.99 6.10
CA GLY A 51 5.84 -8.89 6.55
C GLY A 51 6.79 -9.74 5.71
N ALA A 52 6.35 -10.95 5.35
CA ALA A 52 7.16 -11.85 4.53
C ALA A 52 7.39 -11.29 3.13
N ALA A 53 6.38 -10.63 2.56
CA ALA A 53 6.52 -10.01 1.24
C ALA A 53 7.54 -8.85 1.27
N ALA A 54 7.45 -7.99 2.30
CA ALA A 54 8.41 -6.90 2.45
C ALA A 54 9.84 -7.44 2.64
N ALA A 55 9.99 -8.46 3.47
CA ALA A 55 11.30 -9.08 3.71
C ALA A 55 11.87 -9.68 2.42
N ALA A 56 11.04 -10.36 1.63
CA ALA A 56 11.47 -10.95 0.36
C ALA A 56 11.90 -9.88 -0.64
N LEU A 57 11.30 -8.71 -0.59
CA LEU A 57 11.65 -7.59 -1.46
C LEU A 57 12.81 -6.76 -0.90
N GLY A 58 13.25 -7.05 0.31
CA GLY A 58 14.38 -6.36 0.92
C GLY A 58 14.07 -4.93 1.35
N VAL A 59 12.80 -4.62 1.63
CA VAL A 59 12.37 -3.27 2.01
C VAL A 59 11.68 -3.30 3.37
N PRO A 60 11.69 -2.17 4.11
CA PRO A 60 11.00 -2.12 5.39
C PRO A 60 9.49 -2.15 5.22
N LEU A 61 8.80 -2.64 6.25
CA LEU A 61 7.36 -2.58 6.38
C LEU A 61 7.01 -1.48 7.37
N VAL A 62 6.15 -0.57 6.97
CA VAL A 62 5.61 0.48 7.84
C VAL A 62 4.14 0.17 8.11
N LEU A 63 3.78 0.08 9.38
CA LEU A 63 2.40 -0.11 9.78
C LEU A 63 1.79 1.26 10.06
N VAL A 64 0.71 1.56 9.36
CA VAL A 64 0.07 2.89 9.41
C VAL A 64 -1.11 2.85 10.39
N SER A 65 -1.13 3.80 11.31
CA SER A 65 -2.21 3.90 12.29
C SER A 65 -3.54 4.27 11.62
N LYS A 66 -4.64 3.95 12.30
CA LYS A 66 -5.97 4.31 11.82
C LYS A 66 -6.09 5.82 11.62
N ALA A 67 -5.55 6.61 12.54
CA ALA A 67 -5.59 8.06 12.45
C ALA A 67 -4.85 8.57 11.20
N ASP A 68 -3.69 8.00 10.92
CA ASP A 68 -2.91 8.40 9.74
C ASP A 68 -3.58 7.97 8.44
N LEU A 69 -4.22 6.78 8.45
CA LEU A 69 -5.01 6.35 7.30
C LEU A 69 -6.15 7.34 7.02
N GLN A 70 -6.87 7.73 8.06
CA GLN A 70 -7.99 8.65 7.92
C GLN A 70 -7.53 10.02 7.44
N ALA A 71 -6.39 10.50 7.93
CA ALA A 71 -5.84 11.76 7.48
C ALA A 71 -5.48 11.75 5.99
N ALA A 72 -5.03 10.60 5.47
CA ALA A 72 -4.71 10.45 4.06
C ALA A 72 -5.94 10.16 3.19
N GLY A 73 -7.06 9.82 3.82
CA GLY A 73 -8.26 9.38 3.10
C GLY A 73 -8.80 10.36 2.07
N ALA A 74 -8.65 11.67 2.31
CA ALA A 74 -9.13 12.69 1.40
C ALA A 74 -8.34 12.74 0.09
N ARG A 75 -7.15 12.16 0.05
CA ARG A 75 -6.28 12.17 -1.13
C ARG A 75 -6.36 10.89 -1.96
N THR A 76 -7.20 9.93 -1.52
CA THR A 76 -7.38 8.68 -2.26
C THR A 76 -8.21 8.91 -3.51
N GLN A 77 -8.00 8.09 -4.54
CA GLN A 77 -8.68 8.20 -5.82
C GLN A 77 -9.77 7.16 -6.01
N THR A 78 -9.58 5.97 -5.41
CA THR A 78 -10.54 4.88 -5.53
C THR A 78 -11.47 4.88 -4.32
N ARG A 79 -12.76 4.68 -4.57
CA ARG A 79 -13.75 4.64 -3.50
C ARG A 79 -14.39 3.25 -3.44
N SER A 80 -14.35 2.64 -2.26
CA SER A 80 -15.06 1.41 -1.97
C SER A 80 -15.98 1.65 -0.77
N GLU A 81 -17.28 1.50 -0.97
CA GLU A 81 -18.24 1.71 0.11
C GLU A 81 -18.02 0.73 1.26
N ARG A 82 -17.66 -0.52 0.93
CA ARG A 82 -17.36 -1.53 1.94
C ARG A 82 -16.14 -1.16 2.77
N VAL A 83 -15.08 -0.73 2.12
CA VAL A 83 -13.85 -0.34 2.81
C VAL A 83 -14.09 0.91 3.64
N LEU A 84 -14.83 1.87 3.11
CA LEU A 84 -15.18 3.09 3.85
C LEU A 84 -15.96 2.75 5.13
N ALA A 85 -16.93 1.84 5.04
CA ALA A 85 -17.71 1.43 6.19
C ALA A 85 -16.88 0.71 7.25
N LEU A 86 -15.93 -0.12 6.84
CA LEU A 86 -15.11 -0.94 7.75
C LEU A 86 -13.90 -0.19 8.30
N MET A 87 -13.26 0.62 7.49
CA MET A 87 -11.96 1.21 7.82
C MET A 87 -11.99 2.73 7.99
N GLY A 88 -13.08 3.37 7.62
CA GLY A 88 -13.20 4.81 7.70
C GLY A 88 -12.45 5.58 6.61
N VAL A 89 -11.95 4.87 5.59
CA VAL A 89 -11.28 5.48 4.44
C VAL A 89 -11.76 4.81 3.16
N PRO A 90 -11.78 5.52 2.01
CA PRO A 90 -12.29 4.97 0.76
C PRO A 90 -11.45 3.85 0.17
N SER A 91 -10.15 3.84 0.43
CA SER A 91 -9.23 2.81 -0.06
C SER A 91 -8.07 2.69 0.92
N VAL A 92 -7.93 1.51 1.53
CA VAL A 92 -6.87 1.25 2.51
C VAL A 92 -5.50 1.25 1.84
N ALA A 93 -5.38 0.60 0.68
CA ALA A 93 -4.10 0.53 -0.03
C ALA A 93 -3.59 1.92 -0.40
N GLU A 94 -4.47 2.75 -0.95
CA GLU A 94 -4.10 4.11 -1.33
C GLU A 94 -3.78 4.97 -0.11
N ALA A 95 -4.61 4.88 0.93
CA ALA A 95 -4.39 5.65 2.15
C ALA A 95 -3.08 5.26 2.84
N ALA A 96 -2.77 3.96 2.90
CA ALA A 96 -1.52 3.49 3.50
C ALA A 96 -0.31 4.00 2.71
N ALA A 97 -0.36 3.93 1.39
CA ALA A 97 0.74 4.42 0.55
C ALA A 97 0.96 5.92 0.74
N LEU A 98 -0.12 6.69 0.74
CA LEU A 98 -0.04 8.15 0.90
C LEU A 98 0.43 8.55 2.30
N ALA A 99 -0.08 7.87 3.34
CA ALA A 99 0.31 8.18 4.71
C ALA A 99 1.79 7.91 4.94
N ALA A 100 2.29 6.77 4.47
CA ALA A 100 3.68 6.41 4.67
C ALA A 100 4.66 7.24 3.84
N SER A 101 4.22 7.73 2.69
CA SER A 101 5.09 8.55 1.83
C SER A 101 5.04 10.05 2.16
N GLY A 102 4.11 10.47 3.03
CA GLY A 102 4.08 11.82 3.56
C GLY A 102 3.07 12.75 2.91
N PRO A 103 2.87 13.94 3.49
CA PRO A 103 1.82 14.86 3.04
C PRO A 103 2.02 15.45 1.65
N ALA A 104 3.27 15.48 1.17
CA ALA A 104 3.59 16.00 -0.16
C ALA A 104 3.58 14.92 -1.25
N SER A 105 3.22 13.69 -0.89
CA SER A 105 3.20 12.57 -1.83
C SER A 105 1.94 12.59 -2.69
N ARG A 106 1.99 11.80 -3.76
CA ARG A 106 0.84 11.60 -4.64
C ARG A 106 0.77 10.15 -5.07
N LEU A 107 -0.43 9.70 -5.44
CA LEU A 107 -0.60 8.39 -6.03
C LEU A 107 -0.06 8.40 -7.46
N ILE A 108 0.76 7.41 -7.77
CA ILE A 108 1.23 7.18 -9.14
C ILE A 108 0.54 5.97 -9.76
N VAL A 109 0.06 5.04 -8.94
CA VAL A 109 -0.80 3.95 -9.37
C VAL A 109 -1.94 3.83 -8.35
N PRO A 110 -3.19 4.01 -8.78
CA PRO A 110 -4.33 3.79 -7.89
C PRO A 110 -4.47 2.31 -7.57
N ARG A 111 -5.33 1.99 -6.62
CA ARG A 111 -5.55 0.63 -6.16
C ARG A 111 -5.74 -0.36 -7.31
N MET A 112 -4.95 -1.42 -7.29
CA MET A 112 -5.05 -2.54 -8.22
C MET A 112 -5.18 -3.83 -7.42
N SER A 113 -6.09 -4.70 -7.83
CA SER A 113 -6.33 -5.97 -7.16
C SER A 113 -5.71 -7.11 -7.94
N VAL A 114 -5.03 -8.01 -7.24
CA VAL A 114 -4.52 -9.26 -7.79
C VAL A 114 -4.90 -10.34 -6.78
N GLY A 115 -5.86 -11.19 -7.15
CA GLY A 115 -6.40 -12.17 -6.20
C GLY A 115 -7.02 -11.49 -5.00
N ILE A 116 -6.58 -11.85 -3.80
CA ILE A 116 -7.10 -11.31 -2.55
C ILE A 116 -6.27 -10.17 -1.99
N ALA A 117 -5.27 -9.71 -2.74
CA ALA A 117 -4.43 -8.59 -2.33
C ALA A 117 -4.65 -7.40 -3.24
N THR A 118 -4.52 -6.20 -2.67
CA THR A 118 -4.56 -4.95 -3.42
C THR A 118 -3.29 -4.17 -3.16
N CYS A 119 -2.84 -3.42 -4.16
CA CYS A 119 -1.66 -2.57 -4.04
C CYS A 119 -1.92 -1.23 -4.73
N ALA A 120 -1.46 -0.17 -4.11
CA ALA A 120 -1.40 1.15 -4.71
C ALA A 120 0.02 1.69 -4.51
N LEU A 121 0.48 2.51 -5.43
CA LEU A 121 1.80 3.13 -5.32
C LEU A 121 1.66 4.63 -5.14
N ALA A 122 2.43 5.16 -4.20
CA ALA A 122 2.57 6.60 -4.00
C ALA A 122 4.03 6.97 -4.15
N ALA A 123 4.27 8.18 -4.62
CA ALA A 123 5.61 8.71 -4.73
C ALA A 123 5.69 10.03 -3.99
N SER A 124 6.76 10.20 -3.22
CA SER A 124 7.08 11.48 -2.63
C SER A 124 8.25 12.06 -3.40
N ARG A 125 8.31 13.39 -3.44
CA ARG A 125 9.42 14.06 -4.07
C ARG A 125 10.66 13.89 -3.21
N GLU A 126 11.69 13.28 -3.79
CA GLU A 126 12.95 13.12 -3.10
C GLU A 126 13.77 14.39 -3.21
N ARG A 127 14.36 14.77 -2.11
CA ARG A 127 15.30 15.88 -2.05
C ARG A 127 16.69 15.29 -1.96
N THR A 128 17.45 15.50 -2.96
CA THR A 128 18.82 15.00 -3.00
C THR A 128 19.80 16.13 -2.73
#